data_41f3158d3f9a90466d0ba13c8548eb5b
#
_entry.id   41f3158d3f9a90466d0ba13c8548eb5b
#
_cell.length_a   1.000
_cell.length_b   1.000
_cell.length_c   1.000
_cell.angle_alpha   90.00
_cell.angle_beta   90.00
_cell.angle_gamma   90.00
#
_symmetry.space_group_name_H-M   'P 1'
#
loop_
_entity.id
_entity.type
_entity.pdbx_description
1 polymer ?
#
loop_
_entity_poly.entity_id
_entity_poly.type
_entity_poly.pdbx_seq_one_letter_code
_entity_poly.pdbx_strand_id
1 'polypeptide(L)'
;MKDKSLKVQETGEKKKKKLSKFKIVLIILAVIILAIVGLCIAIVWQITGGGVDVVDPSEVDPTAKEVKIAKEGQIDNDVYNVLLVGTDSRDPNSDMGRSDSMMLVSFNKNEGKSTIISFLRDTLIDIDGYGKSRLGHTYAYGGVGLTINTLNKQFGLDIQDYVTINFDNLVNII
;
A
#
# COMPACT_ATOMS: atom_id res chain seq x y z
N MET A 1 -44.63 -1.30 -80.88
CA MET A 1 -45.72 -1.65 -79.96
C MET A 1 -45.08 -2.10 -78.74
N LYS A 2 -45.44 -1.49 -77.55
CA LYS A 2 -44.66 -1.38 -76.36
C LYS A 2 -44.80 -2.62 -75.52
N ASP A 3 -43.68 -3.23 -75.17
CA ASP A 3 -43.58 -4.29 -74.18
C ASP A 3 -43.13 -3.70 -72.86
N LYS A 4 -43.91 -3.96 -71.79
CA LYS A 4 -43.71 -3.43 -70.46
C LYS A 4 -43.19 -4.55 -69.57
N SER A 5 -41.89 -4.65 -69.41
CA SER A 5 -41.24 -5.59 -68.49
C SER A 5 -41.47 -5.18 -67.06
N LEU A 6 -42.16 -6.04 -66.31
CA LEU A 6 -42.36 -5.94 -64.85
C LEU A 6 -41.08 -6.29 -64.12
N LYS A 7 -40.54 -5.35 -63.34
CA LYS A 7 -39.47 -5.60 -62.38
C LYS A 7 -40.05 -6.28 -61.13
N VAL A 8 -39.70 -7.52 -60.95
CA VAL A 8 -39.93 -8.23 -59.70
C VAL A 8 -38.92 -7.72 -58.67
N GLN A 9 -39.42 -7.12 -57.61
CA GLN A 9 -38.57 -6.80 -56.42
C GLN A 9 -38.43 -8.06 -55.57
N GLU A 10 -37.22 -8.60 -55.53
CA GLU A 10 -36.83 -9.62 -54.54
C GLU A 10 -36.66 -8.96 -53.19
N THR A 11 -37.61 -9.15 -52.32
CA THR A 11 -37.49 -8.85 -50.87
C THR A 11 -36.62 -9.92 -50.22
N GLY A 12 -35.35 -9.58 -50.00
CA GLY A 12 -34.41 -10.46 -49.28
C GLY A 12 -34.79 -10.59 -47.81
N GLU A 13 -35.47 -11.64 -47.47
CA GLU A 13 -35.72 -12.06 -46.08
C GLU A 13 -34.41 -12.46 -45.41
N LYS A 14 -33.90 -11.60 -44.52
CA LYS A 14 -32.73 -11.93 -43.66
C LYS A 14 -33.14 -13.05 -42.69
N LYS A 15 -32.80 -14.29 -43.02
CA LYS A 15 -32.90 -15.43 -42.09
C LYS A 15 -32.08 -15.15 -40.86
N LYS A 16 -32.74 -14.88 -39.72
CA LYS A 16 -32.09 -14.85 -38.40
C LYS A 16 -31.53 -16.23 -38.09
N LYS A 17 -30.19 -16.35 -38.14
CA LYS A 17 -29.47 -17.58 -37.74
C LYS A 17 -29.76 -17.81 -36.24
N LYS A 18 -30.57 -18.83 -35.93
CA LYS A 18 -30.75 -19.31 -34.52
C LYS A 18 -29.39 -19.76 -34.02
N LEU A 19 -28.85 -19.09 -32.98
CA LEU A 19 -27.64 -19.54 -32.32
C LEU A 19 -27.87 -20.95 -31.76
N SER A 20 -26.93 -21.86 -32.01
CA SER A 20 -26.91 -23.20 -31.41
C SER A 20 -26.98 -23.08 -29.89
N LYS A 21 -27.78 -23.93 -29.21
CA LYS A 21 -27.90 -23.97 -27.76
C LYS A 21 -26.54 -24.01 -27.06
N PHE A 22 -25.55 -24.69 -27.66
CA PHE A 22 -24.18 -24.73 -27.20
C PHE A 22 -23.49 -23.35 -27.20
N LYS A 23 -23.68 -22.52 -28.26
CA LYS A 23 -23.14 -21.17 -28.31
C LYS A 23 -23.78 -20.24 -27.26
N ILE A 24 -25.07 -20.43 -26.98
CA ILE A 24 -25.76 -19.65 -25.94
C ILE A 24 -25.19 -19.99 -24.56
N VAL A 25 -24.94 -21.25 -24.26
CA VAL A 25 -24.32 -21.71 -22.99
C VAL A 25 -22.91 -21.15 -22.84
N LEU A 26 -22.09 -21.15 -23.91
CA LEU A 26 -20.75 -20.56 -23.91
C LEU A 26 -20.78 -19.04 -23.65
N ILE A 27 -21.73 -18.32 -24.22
CA ILE A 27 -21.87 -16.88 -23.99
C ILE A 27 -22.27 -16.61 -22.53
N ILE A 28 -23.20 -17.38 -22.00
CA ILE A 28 -23.62 -17.25 -20.58
C ILE A 28 -22.43 -17.52 -19.65
N LEU A 29 -21.66 -18.57 -19.91
CA LEU A 29 -20.47 -18.89 -19.13
C LEU A 29 -19.41 -17.77 -19.20
N ALA A 30 -19.18 -17.19 -20.38
CA ALA A 30 -18.26 -16.06 -20.56
C ALA A 30 -18.72 -14.82 -19.77
N VAL A 31 -20.02 -14.52 -19.77
CA VAL A 31 -20.59 -13.39 -19.02
C VAL A 31 -20.43 -13.61 -17.51
N ILE A 32 -20.65 -14.84 -17.01
CA ILE A 32 -20.47 -15.17 -15.60
C ILE A 32 -18.99 -15.00 -15.20
N ILE A 33 -18.05 -15.47 -16.02
CA ILE A 33 -16.61 -15.31 -15.74
C ILE A 33 -16.22 -13.82 -15.71
N LEU A 34 -16.72 -13.03 -16.66
CA LEU A 34 -16.48 -11.57 -16.66
C LEU A 34 -17.07 -10.87 -15.44
N ALA A 35 -18.24 -11.29 -14.98
CA ALA A 35 -18.87 -10.75 -13.77
C ALA A 35 -18.03 -11.09 -12.52
N ILE A 36 -17.52 -12.32 -12.42
CA ILE A 36 -16.66 -12.74 -11.30
C ILE A 36 -15.33 -11.96 -11.31
N VAL A 37 -14.69 -11.81 -12.47
CA VAL A 37 -13.47 -11.02 -12.60
C VAL A 37 -13.71 -9.55 -12.24
N GLY A 38 -14.83 -8.96 -12.70
CA GLY A 38 -15.21 -7.59 -12.33
C GLY A 38 -15.46 -7.42 -10.82
N LEU A 39 -16.10 -8.41 -10.19
CA LEU A 39 -16.31 -8.42 -8.74
C LEU A 39 -14.98 -8.55 -7.98
N CYS A 40 -14.07 -9.42 -8.43
CA CYS A 40 -12.73 -9.56 -7.83
C CYS A 40 -11.92 -8.25 -7.94
N ILE A 41 -11.97 -7.60 -9.10
CA ILE A 41 -11.31 -6.29 -9.29
C ILE A 41 -11.93 -5.23 -8.37
N ALA A 42 -13.25 -5.20 -8.21
CA ALA A 42 -13.93 -4.26 -7.32
C ALA A 42 -13.56 -4.51 -5.85
N ILE A 43 -13.46 -5.78 -5.43
CA ILE A 43 -13.03 -6.15 -4.07
C ILE A 43 -11.57 -5.75 -3.84
N VAL A 44 -10.68 -6.01 -4.79
CA VAL A 44 -9.28 -5.58 -4.72
C VAL A 44 -9.19 -4.06 -4.65
N TRP A 45 -9.96 -3.33 -5.44
CA TRP A 45 -10.05 -1.86 -5.38
C TRP A 45 -10.56 -1.34 -4.02
N GLN A 46 -11.52 -2.05 -3.42
CA GLN A 46 -12.05 -1.69 -2.10
C GLN A 46 -11.05 -1.98 -0.97
N ILE A 47 -10.24 -3.04 -1.11
CA ILE A 47 -9.18 -3.39 -0.15
C ILE A 47 -7.95 -2.50 -0.33
N THR A 48 -7.57 -2.15 -1.56
CA THR A 48 -6.39 -1.29 -1.85
C THR A 48 -6.73 0.20 -1.83
N GLY A 49 -7.99 0.59 -2.03
CA GLY A 49 -8.46 1.98 -1.96
C GLY A 49 -8.90 2.44 -0.57
N GLY A 50 -8.91 1.54 0.42
CA GLY A 50 -9.31 1.82 1.79
C GLY A 50 -8.17 1.63 2.78
N GLY A 51 -7.32 2.65 2.96
CA GLY A 51 -6.60 2.78 4.22
C GLY A 51 -5.12 2.43 4.29
N VAL A 52 -4.45 2.13 3.19
CA VAL A 52 -2.99 2.19 3.14
C VAL A 52 -2.62 3.24 2.11
N ASP A 53 -2.56 4.48 2.53
CA ASP A 53 -1.84 5.50 1.76
C ASP A 53 -0.37 5.10 1.79
N VAL A 54 0.11 4.50 0.71
CA VAL A 54 1.54 4.41 0.46
C VAL A 54 1.97 5.82 0.06
N VAL A 55 2.22 6.62 1.06
CA VAL A 55 2.68 7.99 0.84
C VAL A 55 4.14 7.91 0.44
N ASP A 56 4.49 8.57 -0.67
CA ASP A 56 5.87 8.74 -1.07
C ASP A 56 6.63 9.41 0.09
N PRO A 57 7.74 8.84 0.59
CA PRO A 57 8.52 9.42 1.68
C PRO A 57 8.90 10.88 1.46
N SER A 58 8.92 11.35 0.20
CA SER A 58 9.21 12.74 -0.17
C SER A 58 8.02 13.69 0.02
N GLU A 59 6.77 13.17 0.11
CA GLU A 59 5.56 13.99 0.29
C GLU A 59 5.16 14.19 1.75
N VAL A 60 5.63 13.32 2.68
CA VAL A 60 5.11 13.28 4.07
C VAL A 60 5.72 14.34 4.96
N ASP A 61 6.93 14.78 4.69
CA ASP A 61 7.57 15.83 5.48
C ASP A 61 8.67 16.52 4.66
N PRO A 62 8.44 17.76 4.17
CA PRO A 62 9.50 18.55 3.55
C PRO A 62 10.63 18.89 4.54
N THR A 63 10.45 18.62 5.84
CA THR A 63 11.49 18.70 6.87
C THR A 63 12.07 17.34 7.24
N ALA A 64 11.50 16.23 6.79
CA ALA A 64 12.10 14.91 6.91
C ALA A 64 13.41 14.93 6.13
N LYS A 65 14.47 15.33 6.83
CA LYS A 65 15.82 15.20 6.34
C LYS A 65 15.98 13.78 5.83
N GLU A 66 16.41 13.67 4.59
CA GLU A 66 16.74 12.45 3.87
C GLU A 66 17.06 11.28 4.81
N VAL A 67 16.26 10.22 4.74
CA VAL A 67 16.47 9.03 5.57
C VAL A 67 17.91 8.56 5.31
N LYS A 68 18.79 8.75 6.27
CA LYS A 68 20.18 8.35 6.16
C LYS A 68 20.24 6.85 6.39
N ILE A 69 20.26 6.12 5.30
CA ILE A 69 20.51 4.68 5.29
C ILE A 69 21.87 4.40 5.94
N ALA A 70 21.97 3.29 6.65
CA ALA A 70 23.23 2.78 7.16
C ALA A 70 24.31 2.78 6.06
N LYS A 71 25.55 3.02 6.43
CA LYS A 71 26.67 3.12 5.48
C LYS A 71 26.70 1.90 4.57
N GLU A 72 26.96 2.15 3.28
CA GLU A 72 27.24 1.13 2.26
C GLU A 72 28.16 0.05 2.85
N GLY A 73 27.68 -1.20 2.91
CA GLY A 73 28.38 -2.32 3.58
C GLY A 73 27.71 -2.84 4.86
N GLN A 74 26.69 -2.13 5.41
CA GLN A 74 25.86 -2.61 6.52
C GLN A 74 24.46 -3.09 6.04
N ILE A 75 24.16 -2.91 4.76
CA ILE A 75 22.88 -3.32 4.16
C ILE A 75 22.99 -4.81 3.83
N ASP A 76 22.21 -5.62 4.51
CA ASP A 76 21.99 -7.01 4.13
C ASP A 76 20.82 -7.07 3.15
N ASN A 77 21.12 -7.24 1.85
CA ASN A 77 20.11 -7.31 0.80
C ASN A 77 19.14 -8.51 0.94
N ASP A 78 19.47 -9.45 1.81
CA ASP A 78 18.64 -10.62 2.11
C ASP A 78 17.69 -10.40 3.28
N VAL A 79 17.84 -9.28 4.01
CA VAL A 79 16.98 -8.90 5.13
C VAL A 79 16.20 -7.64 4.80
N TYR A 80 14.88 -7.74 4.91
CA TYR A 80 13.94 -6.62 4.74
C TYR A 80 13.52 -6.08 6.10
N ASN A 81 13.71 -4.77 6.32
CA ASN A 81 13.41 -4.10 7.57
C ASN A 81 12.30 -3.05 7.37
N VAL A 82 11.14 -3.25 8.00
CA VAL A 82 10.00 -2.33 7.96
C VAL A 82 9.67 -1.87 9.37
N LEU A 83 9.66 -0.55 9.59
CA LEU A 83 9.28 0.05 10.87
C LEU A 83 7.77 0.30 10.91
N LEU A 84 7.08 -0.31 11.87
CA LEU A 84 5.69 -0.01 12.18
C LEU A 84 5.64 1.04 13.28
N VAL A 85 4.99 2.17 13.02
CA VAL A 85 4.87 3.29 13.96
C VAL A 85 3.40 3.56 14.27
N GLY A 86 3.03 3.41 15.55
CA GLY A 86 1.74 3.83 16.04
C GLY A 86 1.82 5.21 16.69
N THR A 87 1.00 6.16 16.23
CA THR A 87 1.00 7.54 16.73
C THR A 87 -0.26 7.87 17.49
N ASP A 88 -0.16 8.78 18.48
CA ASP A 88 -1.28 9.31 19.24
C ASP A 88 -1.96 10.53 18.57
N SER A 89 -1.59 10.83 17.33
CA SER A 89 -2.21 11.91 16.56
C SER A 89 -3.71 11.64 16.37
N ARG A 90 -4.53 12.62 16.79
CA ARG A 90 -5.99 12.62 16.60
C ARG A 90 -6.42 13.55 15.48
N ASP A 91 -5.49 14.29 14.90
CA ASP A 91 -5.75 15.18 13.79
C ASP A 91 -5.18 14.53 12.51
N PRO A 92 -6.03 14.13 11.55
CA PRO A 92 -5.57 13.55 10.29
C PRO A 92 -4.69 14.49 9.46
N ASN A 93 -4.71 15.81 9.78
CA ASN A 93 -3.89 16.81 9.08
C ASN A 93 -2.67 17.26 9.89
N SER A 94 -2.41 16.65 11.04
CA SER A 94 -1.30 17.00 11.93
C SER A 94 -0.41 15.80 12.18
N ASP A 95 0.76 15.80 11.57
CA ASP A 95 1.84 14.82 11.84
C ASP A 95 2.54 15.04 13.19
N MET A 96 2.05 15.97 14.03
CA MET A 96 2.68 16.35 15.29
C MET A 96 2.27 15.47 16.48
N GLY A 97 2.06 14.18 16.28
CA GLY A 97 1.86 13.22 17.37
C GLY A 97 3.17 12.70 17.93
N ARG A 98 3.11 11.96 19.05
CA ARG A 98 4.23 11.16 19.54
C ARG A 98 4.08 9.73 19.05
N SER A 99 5.19 9.07 18.77
CA SER A 99 5.17 7.64 18.52
C SER A 99 5.05 6.90 19.86
N ASP A 100 3.89 6.29 20.07
CA ASP A 100 3.61 5.50 21.26
C ASP A 100 3.96 4.02 21.11
N SER A 101 3.97 3.54 19.87
CA SER A 101 4.37 2.18 19.51
C SER A 101 5.34 2.21 18.35
N MET A 102 6.45 1.52 18.49
CA MET A 102 7.46 1.35 17.44
C MET A 102 7.89 -0.10 17.41
N MET A 103 7.65 -0.77 16.28
CA MET A 103 8.01 -2.16 16.08
C MET A 103 8.77 -2.31 14.76
N LEU A 104 9.93 -2.95 14.79
CA LEU A 104 10.64 -3.34 13.59
C LEU A 104 10.22 -4.76 13.20
N VAL A 105 9.74 -4.93 11.99
CA VAL A 105 9.53 -6.23 11.37
C VAL A 105 10.69 -6.48 10.42
N SER A 106 11.46 -7.50 10.72
CA SER A 106 12.63 -7.90 9.94
C SER A 106 12.36 -9.26 9.30
N PHE A 107 12.47 -9.37 7.99
CA PHE A 107 12.27 -10.60 7.23
C PHE A 107 13.54 -11.02 6.51
N ASN A 108 14.08 -12.19 6.88
CA ASN A 108 15.23 -12.80 6.21
C ASN A 108 14.74 -13.73 5.10
N LYS A 109 15.02 -13.36 3.83
CA LYS A 109 14.59 -14.12 2.64
C LYS A 109 15.25 -15.50 2.57
N ASN A 110 16.51 -15.62 2.96
CA ASN A 110 17.28 -16.85 2.85
C ASN A 110 16.81 -17.91 3.85
N GLU A 111 16.47 -17.44 5.06
CA GLU A 111 16.02 -18.35 6.13
C GLU A 111 14.50 -18.52 6.15
N GLY A 112 13.75 -17.66 5.44
CA GLY A 112 12.28 -17.63 5.50
C GLY A 112 11.74 -17.30 6.89
N LYS A 113 12.52 -16.53 7.69
CA LYS A 113 12.19 -16.17 9.07
C LYS A 113 11.82 -14.71 9.20
N SER A 114 10.84 -14.44 10.05
CA SER A 114 10.49 -13.09 10.46
C SER A 114 10.81 -12.88 11.93
N THR A 115 11.33 -11.71 12.26
CA THR A 115 11.59 -11.27 13.64
C THR A 115 10.87 -9.96 13.88
N ILE A 116 10.23 -9.82 15.05
CA ILE A 116 9.60 -8.57 15.48
C ILE A 116 10.33 -8.05 16.70
N ILE A 117 10.82 -6.80 16.64
CA ILE A 117 11.50 -6.12 17.72
C ILE A 117 10.67 -4.92 18.12
N SER A 118 10.28 -4.82 19.38
CA SER A 118 9.56 -3.66 19.92
C SER A 118 10.53 -2.71 20.62
N PHE A 119 10.45 -1.41 20.27
CA PHE A 119 11.22 -0.36 20.91
C PHE A 119 10.35 0.36 21.95
N LEU A 120 10.84 0.47 23.18
CA LEU A 120 10.13 1.19 24.22
C LEU A 120 10.21 2.70 23.97
N ARG A 121 9.08 3.38 23.88
CA ARG A 121 8.99 4.82 23.62
C ARG A 121 9.75 5.69 24.63
N ASP A 122 9.88 5.23 25.88
CA ASP A 122 10.54 5.95 26.97
C ASP A 122 12.06 5.66 27.05
N THR A 123 12.60 4.89 26.10
CA THR A 123 14.06 4.64 26.01
C THR A 123 14.78 5.98 25.84
N LEU A 124 15.71 6.24 26.76
CA LEU A 124 16.59 7.42 26.68
C LEU A 124 17.64 7.19 25.58
N ILE A 125 17.64 8.05 24.57
CA ILE A 125 18.46 7.91 23.38
C ILE A 125 19.00 9.28 22.96
N ASP A 126 20.15 9.29 22.28
CA ASP A 126 20.71 10.52 21.70
C ASP A 126 20.10 10.79 20.32
N ILE A 127 19.42 11.92 20.18
CA ILE A 127 18.71 12.31 18.97
C ILE A 127 19.49 13.45 18.31
N ASP A 128 19.84 13.27 17.04
CA ASP A 128 20.61 14.24 16.28
C ASP A 128 19.91 15.62 16.23
N GLY A 129 20.64 16.62 16.70
CA GLY A 129 20.14 18.01 16.79
C GLY A 129 19.30 18.32 18.03
N TYR A 130 18.95 17.31 18.85
CA TYR A 130 18.07 17.47 20.02
C TYR A 130 18.71 16.95 21.32
N GLY A 131 19.85 16.22 21.22
CA GLY A 131 20.52 15.63 22.37
C GLY A 131 19.74 14.46 22.98
N LYS A 132 20.02 14.14 24.25
CA LYS A 132 19.40 13.00 24.95
C LYS A 132 17.93 13.28 25.27
N SER A 133 17.05 12.43 24.73
CA SER A 133 15.62 12.50 24.95
C SER A 133 14.98 11.11 24.87
N ARG A 134 13.65 11.02 25.05
CA ARG A 134 12.92 9.77 24.89
C ARG A 134 12.78 9.43 23.39
N LEU A 135 12.87 8.16 23.06
CA LEU A 135 12.73 7.70 21.67
C LEU A 135 11.38 8.14 21.05
N GLY A 136 10.27 8.07 21.81
CA GLY A 136 8.96 8.52 21.32
C GLY A 136 8.87 10.00 20.94
N HIS A 137 9.82 10.84 21.40
CA HIS A 137 9.89 12.25 21.02
C HIS A 137 10.50 12.47 19.64
N THR A 138 11.20 11.49 19.08
CA THR A 138 11.79 11.61 17.72
C THR A 138 10.72 11.94 16.68
N TYR A 139 9.56 11.29 16.79
CA TYR A 139 8.45 11.53 15.89
C TYR A 139 7.90 12.96 16.01
N ALA A 140 7.74 13.47 17.22
CA ALA A 140 7.29 14.85 17.45
C ALA A 140 8.31 15.91 17.01
N TYR A 141 9.61 15.58 16.99
CA TYR A 141 10.68 16.52 16.62
C TYR A 141 10.97 16.54 15.12
N GLY A 142 10.77 15.46 14.40
CA GLY A 142 11.13 15.36 12.98
C GLY A 142 10.51 14.15 12.29
N GLY A 143 9.30 13.78 12.70
CA GLY A 143 8.51 12.76 12.04
C GLY A 143 9.16 11.37 12.03
N VAL A 144 8.66 10.54 11.13
CA VAL A 144 9.16 9.18 10.94
C VAL A 144 10.61 9.14 10.46
N GLY A 145 11.03 10.12 9.65
CA GLY A 145 12.41 10.19 9.15
C GLY A 145 13.44 10.35 10.27
N LEU A 146 13.20 11.24 11.24
CA LEU A 146 14.08 11.38 12.41
C LEU A 146 14.05 10.13 13.29
N THR A 147 12.90 9.49 13.43
CA THR A 147 12.75 8.23 14.17
C THR A 147 13.63 7.13 13.55
N ILE A 148 13.50 6.91 12.24
CA ILE A 148 14.30 5.91 11.49
C ILE A 148 15.78 6.23 11.58
N ASN A 149 16.18 7.47 11.32
CA ASN A 149 17.60 7.88 11.39
C ASN A 149 18.19 7.64 12.78
N THR A 150 17.41 7.93 13.82
CA THR A 150 17.84 7.68 15.20
C THR A 150 18.00 6.20 15.48
N LEU A 151 17.03 5.36 15.07
CA LEU A 151 17.12 3.90 15.25
C LEU A 151 18.28 3.30 14.45
N ASN A 152 18.40 3.67 13.17
CA ASN A 152 19.52 3.20 12.32
C ASN A 152 20.87 3.55 12.91
N LYS A 153 21.04 4.80 13.38
CA LYS A 153 22.31 5.27 13.95
C LYS A 153 22.65 4.59 15.27
N GLN A 154 21.67 4.47 16.17
CA GLN A 154 21.93 4.03 17.55
C GLN A 154 22.00 2.50 17.68
N PHE A 155 21.29 1.78 16.83
CA PHE A 155 21.23 0.31 16.86
C PHE A 155 21.95 -0.36 15.68
N GLY A 156 22.52 0.41 14.74
CA GLY A 156 23.19 -0.13 13.57
C GLY A 156 22.24 -0.85 12.61
N LEU A 157 21.01 -0.33 12.48
CA LEU A 157 19.97 -0.91 11.64
C LEU A 157 19.98 -0.26 10.24
N ASP A 158 19.33 -0.91 9.29
CA ASP A 158 19.13 -0.47 7.90
C ASP A 158 17.64 -0.37 7.55
N ILE A 159 16.86 0.27 8.41
CA ILE A 159 15.44 0.50 8.19
C ILE A 159 15.30 1.49 7.02
N GLN A 160 14.57 1.10 5.98
CA GLN A 160 14.30 1.91 4.78
C GLN A 160 12.80 2.18 4.60
N ASP A 161 11.98 1.20 4.98
CA ASP A 161 10.52 1.25 4.81
C ASP A 161 9.82 1.41 6.16
N TYR A 162 8.63 2.02 6.13
CA TYR A 162 7.82 2.20 7.32
C TYR A 162 6.32 2.17 7.02
N VAL A 163 5.54 1.89 8.05
CA VAL A 163 4.09 2.04 8.05
C VAL A 163 3.71 2.83 9.30
N THR A 164 3.00 3.95 9.12
CA THR A 164 2.47 4.74 10.23
C THR A 164 0.97 4.51 10.36
N ILE A 165 0.51 4.24 11.58
CA ILE A 165 -0.90 4.02 11.90
C ILE A 165 -1.27 4.96 13.05
N ASN A 166 -2.32 5.76 12.87
CA ASN A 166 -2.96 6.52 13.95
C ASN A 166 -4.24 5.81 14.43
N PHE A 167 -4.87 6.33 15.49
CA PHE A 167 -6.09 5.73 16.03
C PHE A 167 -7.25 5.73 15.04
N ASP A 168 -7.42 6.79 14.25
CA ASP A 168 -8.52 6.90 13.30
C ASP A 168 -8.35 5.88 12.14
N ASN A 169 -7.12 5.71 11.65
CA ASN A 169 -6.82 4.71 10.64
C ASN A 169 -7.00 3.28 11.18
N LEU A 170 -6.66 3.03 12.45
CA LEU A 170 -6.85 1.72 13.06
C LEU A 170 -8.33 1.34 13.15
N VAL A 171 -9.22 2.29 13.50
CA VAL A 171 -10.67 2.06 13.55
C VAL A 171 -11.24 1.75 12.16
N ASN A 172 -10.67 2.33 11.11
CA ASN A 172 -11.13 2.09 9.73
C ASN A 172 -10.67 0.74 9.15
N ILE A 173 -9.68 0.08 9.78
CA ILE A 173 -9.14 -1.23 9.34
C ILE A 173 -9.91 -2.39 9.99
N ILE A 174 -10.56 -2.20 11.14
CA ILE A 174 -11.32 -3.20 11.89
C ILE A 174 -12.78 -3.20 11.46
#